data_300a854d262bdc829eb26f8f7ce122be
#
_entry.id   300a854d262bdc829eb26f8f7ce122be
#
_cell.length_a   1.000
_cell.length_b   1.000
_cell.length_c   1.000
_cell.angle_alpha   90.00
_cell.angle_beta   90.00
_cell.angle_gamma   90.00
#
_symmetry.space_group_name_H-M   'P 1'
#
loop_
_entity.id
_entity.type
_entity.pdbx_description
1 polymer ?
#
loop_
_entity_poly.entity_id
_entity_poly.type
_entity_poly.pdbx_seq_one_letter_code
_entity_poly.pdbx_strand_id
1 'polypeptide(L)'
;MPIYELDGQAPELPGDGRFYVTETAVLIGRVRLKAESSVWFGAVLRGDNEWIELGERSQIQDNATLHTDPGFPLTIGRDCVIGHNVVLHGCTVGDNSLIGMGAILLNGAKIGNNSLVGAGSVVTEGKSFPDNSLIVGAPARAIRTLDEKAVAMIRAGADIYVQRSRRYAKGLRRTG
;
A
#
# COMPACT_ATOMS: atom_id res chain seq x y z
N MET A 1 -14.22 -1.49 12.68
CA MET A 1 -13.09 -0.81 12.03
C MET A 1 -13.21 0.70 12.22
N PRO A 2 -12.18 1.38 12.69
CA PRO A 2 -12.18 2.82 12.89
C PRO A 2 -12.02 3.56 11.55
N ILE A 3 -13.14 4.06 11.04
CA ILE A 3 -13.20 4.91 9.84
C ILE A 3 -13.72 6.26 10.28
N TYR A 4 -12.95 7.33 10.00
CA TYR A 4 -13.23 8.67 10.48
C TYR A 4 -13.42 9.64 9.31
N GLU A 5 -14.49 10.41 9.37
CA GLU A 5 -14.63 11.62 8.59
C GLU A 5 -13.79 12.75 9.23
N LEU A 6 -13.18 13.58 8.40
CA LEU A 6 -12.50 14.80 8.81
C LEU A 6 -12.95 15.94 7.89
N ASP A 7 -13.50 17.01 8.48
CA ASP A 7 -13.96 18.22 7.76
C ASP A 7 -14.90 17.91 6.57
N GLY A 8 -15.87 17.00 6.78
CA GLY A 8 -16.82 16.57 5.76
C GLY A 8 -16.24 15.62 4.69
N GLN A 9 -14.99 15.17 4.85
CA GLN A 9 -14.37 14.19 3.97
C GLN A 9 -14.31 12.82 4.66
N ALA A 10 -15.06 11.86 4.16
CA ALA A 10 -15.06 10.49 4.65
C ALA A 10 -14.33 9.56 3.66
N PRO A 11 -13.72 8.45 4.15
CA PRO A 11 -13.17 7.43 3.27
C PRO A 11 -14.19 6.85 2.30
N GLU A 12 -13.80 6.74 1.03
CA GLU A 12 -14.58 6.14 -0.05
C GLU A 12 -14.26 4.64 -0.14
N LEU A 13 -15.28 3.80 0.05
CA LEU A 13 -15.15 2.34 0.02
C LEU A 13 -15.94 1.75 -1.17
N PRO A 14 -15.55 0.58 -1.70
CA PRO A 14 -16.29 -0.10 -2.75
C PRO A 14 -17.75 -0.36 -2.35
N GLY A 15 -18.71 0.13 -3.13
CA GLY A 15 -20.14 0.01 -2.84
C GLY A 15 -20.68 -1.43 -2.89
N ASP A 16 -19.94 -2.35 -3.52
CA ASP A 16 -20.27 -3.78 -3.58
C ASP A 16 -19.74 -4.58 -2.37
N GLY A 17 -19.09 -3.91 -1.41
CA GLY A 17 -18.53 -4.51 -0.20
C GLY A 17 -17.32 -5.41 -0.42
N ARG A 18 -16.74 -5.46 -1.63
CA ARG A 18 -15.55 -6.26 -1.91
C ARG A 18 -14.27 -5.55 -1.46
N PHE A 19 -14.07 -5.46 -0.16
CA PHE A 19 -12.84 -4.98 0.48
C PHE A 19 -12.70 -5.62 1.86
N TYR A 20 -11.55 -5.50 2.47
CA TYR A 20 -11.30 -5.98 3.83
C TYR A 20 -10.48 -4.98 4.63
N VAL A 21 -11.01 -4.51 5.75
CA VAL A 21 -10.31 -3.65 6.70
C VAL A 21 -10.43 -4.28 8.08
N THR A 22 -9.30 -4.51 8.75
CA THR A 22 -9.29 -5.11 10.09
C THR A 22 -9.82 -4.14 11.15
N GLU A 23 -10.20 -4.67 12.32
CA GLU A 23 -10.78 -3.87 13.40
C GLU A 23 -9.83 -2.82 14.00
N THR A 24 -8.51 -3.02 13.87
CA THR A 24 -7.48 -2.11 14.41
C THR A 24 -6.83 -1.23 13.35
N ALA A 25 -7.16 -1.41 12.07
CA ALA A 25 -6.72 -0.48 11.03
C ALA A 25 -7.53 0.82 11.11
N VAL A 26 -6.89 1.96 10.85
CA VAL A 26 -7.49 3.29 10.96
C VAL A 26 -7.46 3.99 9.59
N LEU A 27 -8.63 4.43 9.11
CA LEU A 27 -8.78 5.22 7.90
C LEU A 27 -9.37 6.59 8.24
N ILE A 28 -8.72 7.68 7.83
CA ILE A 28 -9.12 9.05 8.17
C ILE A 28 -9.18 9.93 6.92
N GLY A 29 -10.30 10.59 6.69
CA GLY A 29 -10.45 11.63 5.67
C GLY A 29 -10.40 11.11 4.24
N ARG A 30 -9.57 11.73 3.39
CA ARG A 30 -9.45 11.46 1.95
C ARG A 30 -8.72 10.15 1.65
N VAL A 31 -9.34 9.04 1.98
CA VAL A 31 -8.84 7.69 1.67
C VAL A 31 -9.81 7.02 0.70
N ARG A 32 -9.31 6.45 -0.39
CA ARG A 32 -10.11 5.70 -1.36
C ARG A 32 -9.61 4.29 -1.50
N LEU A 33 -10.46 3.31 -1.21
CA LEU A 33 -10.19 1.89 -1.45
C LEU A 33 -10.87 1.44 -2.73
N LYS A 34 -10.17 0.66 -3.55
CA LYS A 34 -10.75 -0.01 -4.73
C LYS A 34 -11.13 -1.46 -4.41
N ALA A 35 -11.82 -2.10 -5.34
CA ALA A 35 -12.33 -3.46 -5.17
C ALA A 35 -11.23 -4.47 -4.78
N GLU A 36 -11.57 -5.41 -3.92
CA GLU A 36 -10.71 -6.48 -3.42
C GLU A 36 -9.42 -6.01 -2.72
N SER A 37 -9.33 -4.72 -2.38
CA SER A 37 -8.23 -4.21 -1.57
C SER A 37 -8.35 -4.63 -0.11
N SER A 38 -7.24 -4.63 0.63
CA SER A 38 -7.25 -4.96 2.05
C SER A 38 -6.27 -4.14 2.88
N VAL A 39 -6.69 -3.79 4.12
CA VAL A 39 -5.90 -3.05 5.10
C VAL A 39 -5.85 -3.85 6.40
N TRP A 40 -4.64 -4.15 6.86
CA TRP A 40 -4.38 -5.11 7.91
C TRP A 40 -4.15 -4.44 9.27
N PHE A 41 -3.90 -5.25 10.30
CA PHE A 41 -3.92 -4.83 11.70
C PHE A 41 -2.93 -3.69 12.00
N GLY A 42 -3.41 -2.67 12.71
CA GLY A 42 -2.60 -1.53 13.12
C GLY A 42 -2.14 -0.58 12.01
N ALA A 43 -2.51 -0.84 10.75
CA ALA A 43 -2.19 0.08 9.66
C ALA A 43 -3.00 1.38 9.78
N VAL A 44 -2.37 2.53 9.51
CA VAL A 44 -2.98 3.87 9.58
C VAL A 44 -2.87 4.56 8.22
N LEU A 45 -4.01 4.92 7.65
CA LEU A 45 -4.12 5.71 6.42
C LEU A 45 -4.75 7.06 6.79
N ARG A 46 -3.96 8.15 6.80
CA ARG A 46 -4.42 9.48 7.19
C ARG A 46 -4.33 10.45 6.01
N GLY A 47 -5.47 10.65 5.35
CA GLY A 47 -5.63 11.56 4.21
C GLY A 47 -6.22 12.91 4.65
N ASP A 48 -5.53 13.63 5.52
CA ASP A 48 -5.94 14.94 6.02
C ASP A 48 -5.49 16.10 5.10
N ASN A 49 -4.55 15.87 4.20
CA ASN A 49 -4.08 16.85 3.21
C ASN A 49 -4.54 16.47 1.79
N GLU A 50 -4.01 15.40 1.23
CA GLU A 50 -4.29 14.93 -0.12
C GLU A 50 -4.93 13.52 -0.09
N TRP A 51 -5.37 13.03 -1.24
CA TRP A 51 -5.93 11.71 -1.37
C TRP A 51 -4.88 10.62 -1.18
N ILE A 52 -5.28 9.56 -0.46
CA ILE A 52 -4.61 8.26 -0.42
C ILE A 52 -5.48 7.29 -1.21
N GLU A 53 -5.01 6.82 -2.36
CA GLU A 53 -5.73 5.84 -3.16
C GLU A 53 -5.03 4.47 -3.13
N LEU A 54 -5.77 3.43 -2.74
CA LEU A 54 -5.35 2.03 -2.78
C LEU A 54 -6.07 1.32 -3.92
N GLY A 55 -5.31 0.91 -4.92
CA GLY A 55 -5.76 0.26 -6.13
C GLY A 55 -6.39 -1.11 -5.90
N GLU A 56 -7.03 -1.61 -6.94
CA GLU A 56 -7.72 -2.90 -6.93
C GLU A 56 -6.76 -4.03 -6.54
N ARG A 57 -7.22 -4.96 -5.68
CA ARG A 57 -6.50 -6.13 -5.21
C ARG A 57 -5.19 -5.84 -4.47
N SER A 58 -4.91 -4.57 -4.17
CA SER A 58 -3.73 -4.15 -3.42
C SER A 58 -3.96 -4.23 -1.92
N GLN A 59 -2.87 -4.38 -1.17
CA GLN A 59 -2.99 -4.59 0.27
C GLN A 59 -1.91 -3.84 1.06
N ILE A 60 -2.34 -3.36 2.23
CA ILE A 60 -1.49 -2.67 3.21
C ILE A 60 -1.35 -3.57 4.42
N GLN A 61 -0.15 -4.08 4.67
CA GLN A 61 0.10 -5.01 5.77
C GLN A 61 0.19 -4.32 7.13
N ASP A 62 0.32 -5.15 8.17
CA ASP A 62 0.22 -4.74 9.57
C ASP A 62 1.20 -3.61 9.91
N ASN A 63 0.72 -2.63 10.69
CA ASN A 63 1.46 -1.49 11.20
C ASN A 63 2.07 -0.55 10.12
N ALA A 64 1.65 -0.65 8.86
CA ALA A 64 2.08 0.31 7.86
C ALA A 64 1.42 1.68 8.10
N THR A 65 2.16 2.76 7.81
CA THR A 65 1.68 4.15 7.98
C THR A 65 1.71 4.87 6.65
N LEU A 66 0.55 5.37 6.22
CA LEU A 66 0.37 6.11 4.99
C LEU A 66 -0.12 7.52 5.30
N HIS A 67 0.59 8.52 4.79
CA HIS A 67 0.25 9.92 4.99
C HIS A 67 0.55 10.77 3.75
N THR A 68 0.07 12.00 3.74
CA THR A 68 0.20 12.94 2.63
C THR A 68 0.53 14.33 3.13
N ASP A 69 1.34 15.08 2.36
CA ASP A 69 1.50 16.51 2.52
C ASP A 69 0.74 17.26 1.41
N PRO A 70 0.46 18.58 1.60
CA PRO A 70 -0.15 19.39 0.55
C PRO A 70 0.64 19.32 -0.76
N GLY A 71 -0.04 18.98 -1.87
CA GLY A 71 0.56 18.81 -3.19
C GLY A 71 1.25 17.47 -3.43
N PHE A 72 1.24 16.55 -2.45
CA PHE A 72 1.82 15.22 -2.57
C PHE A 72 0.78 14.12 -2.28
N PRO A 73 -0.13 13.82 -3.22
CA PRO A 73 -1.06 12.71 -3.06
C PRO A 73 -0.31 11.37 -3.03
N LEU A 74 -0.93 10.37 -2.41
CA LEU A 74 -0.40 9.03 -2.34
C LEU A 74 -1.25 8.08 -3.19
N THR A 75 -0.62 7.47 -4.21
CA THR A 75 -1.31 6.55 -5.11
C THR A 75 -0.61 5.20 -5.14
N ILE A 76 -1.36 4.14 -4.89
CA ILE A 76 -0.91 2.75 -5.02
C ILE A 76 -1.73 2.11 -6.12
N GLY A 77 -1.06 1.60 -7.15
CA GLY A 77 -1.66 0.88 -8.27
C GLY A 77 -2.36 -0.41 -7.85
N ARG A 78 -2.79 -1.19 -8.82
CA ARG A 78 -3.43 -2.50 -8.59
C ARG A 78 -2.40 -3.60 -8.33
N ASP A 79 -2.86 -4.69 -7.69
CA ASP A 79 -2.05 -5.89 -7.40
C ASP A 79 -0.76 -5.58 -6.62
N CYS A 80 -0.74 -4.51 -5.80
CA CYS A 80 0.43 -4.12 -5.02
C CYS A 80 0.48 -4.77 -3.65
N VAL A 81 1.69 -5.08 -3.21
CA VAL A 81 1.99 -5.65 -1.89
C VAL A 81 2.78 -4.63 -1.06
N ILE A 82 2.13 -4.00 -0.08
CA ILE A 82 2.80 -3.09 0.85
C ILE A 82 3.09 -3.83 2.15
N GLY A 83 4.36 -4.08 2.40
CA GLY A 83 4.84 -4.93 3.50
C GLY A 83 4.61 -4.35 4.89
N HIS A 84 4.78 -5.19 5.91
CA HIS A 84 4.64 -4.81 7.32
C HIS A 84 5.54 -3.63 7.69
N ASN A 85 5.06 -2.70 8.53
CA ASN A 85 5.79 -1.53 9.03
C ASN A 85 6.33 -0.59 7.94
N VAL A 86 5.78 -0.61 6.74
CA VAL A 86 6.15 0.33 5.66
C VAL A 86 5.65 1.72 5.98
N VAL A 87 6.44 2.75 5.65
CA VAL A 87 6.01 4.15 5.67
C VAL A 87 5.93 4.65 4.23
N LEU A 88 4.74 5.06 3.81
CA LEU A 88 4.51 5.74 2.53
C LEU A 88 4.06 7.17 2.79
N HIS A 89 4.77 8.13 2.22
CA HIS A 89 4.48 9.54 2.42
C HIS A 89 4.46 10.27 1.07
N GLY A 90 3.26 10.65 0.60
CA GLY A 90 3.08 11.46 -0.62
C GLY A 90 3.77 10.88 -1.86
N CYS A 91 3.68 9.57 -2.10
CA CYS A 91 4.41 8.86 -3.14
C CYS A 91 3.50 8.11 -4.11
N THR A 92 4.07 7.60 -5.20
CA THR A 92 3.37 6.78 -6.18
C THR A 92 4.01 5.40 -6.28
N VAL A 93 3.20 4.35 -6.22
CA VAL A 93 3.61 2.96 -6.44
C VAL A 93 2.84 2.42 -7.64
N GLY A 94 3.55 2.03 -8.69
CA GLY A 94 2.98 1.46 -9.92
C GLY A 94 2.41 0.06 -9.71
N ASP A 95 1.62 -0.39 -10.68
CA ASP A 95 0.91 -1.68 -10.65
C ASP A 95 1.84 -2.86 -10.39
N ASN A 96 1.31 -3.91 -9.74
CA ASN A 96 2.01 -5.18 -9.50
C ASN A 96 3.40 -4.97 -8.88
N SER A 97 3.52 -4.06 -7.90
CA SER A 97 4.79 -3.77 -7.24
C SER A 97 4.77 -4.17 -5.77
N LEU A 98 5.95 -4.55 -5.27
CA LEU A 98 6.13 -4.95 -3.87
C LEU A 98 7.01 -3.96 -3.14
N ILE A 99 6.52 -3.42 -2.05
CA ILE A 99 7.27 -2.60 -1.10
C ILE A 99 7.61 -3.47 0.10
N GLY A 100 8.89 -3.78 0.26
CA GLY A 100 9.38 -4.67 1.31
C GLY A 100 9.18 -4.13 2.73
N MET A 101 9.12 -5.03 3.69
CA MET A 101 8.89 -4.72 5.12
C MET A 101 9.81 -3.60 5.62
N GLY A 102 9.25 -2.62 6.33
CA GLY A 102 10.00 -1.53 6.94
C GLY A 102 10.63 -0.53 5.95
N ALA A 103 10.31 -0.61 4.65
CA ALA A 103 10.77 0.38 3.69
C ALA A 103 10.06 1.73 3.90
N ILE A 104 10.75 2.83 3.54
CA ILE A 104 10.26 4.21 3.66
C ILE A 104 10.32 4.86 2.29
N LEU A 105 9.19 5.39 1.83
CA LEU A 105 9.10 6.17 0.59
C LEU A 105 8.62 7.59 0.93
N LEU A 106 9.37 8.60 0.48
CA LEU A 106 9.13 10.00 0.82
C LEU A 106 8.40 10.76 -0.31
N ASN A 107 8.05 12.03 -0.06
CA ASN A 107 7.27 12.88 -0.95
C ASN A 107 7.77 12.89 -2.39
N GLY A 108 6.86 12.69 -3.33
CA GLY A 108 7.16 12.71 -4.76
C GLY A 108 7.96 11.51 -5.27
N ALA A 109 8.28 10.53 -4.40
CA ALA A 109 8.91 9.28 -4.83
C ALA A 109 7.98 8.51 -5.78
N LYS A 110 8.54 7.90 -6.85
CA LYS A 110 7.78 7.15 -7.85
C LYS A 110 8.44 5.80 -8.12
N ILE A 111 7.70 4.74 -7.86
CA ILE A 111 8.08 3.36 -8.17
C ILE A 111 7.31 2.93 -9.41
N GLY A 112 8.02 2.49 -10.44
CA GLY A 112 7.41 1.96 -11.66
C GLY A 112 6.68 0.64 -11.43
N ASN A 113 5.96 0.17 -12.46
CA ASN A 113 5.22 -1.09 -12.43
C ASN A 113 6.14 -2.29 -12.27
N ASN A 114 5.61 -3.41 -11.76
CA ASN A 114 6.32 -4.69 -11.64
C ASN A 114 7.64 -4.56 -10.87
N SER A 115 7.75 -3.64 -9.92
CA SER A 115 9.00 -3.32 -9.23
C SER A 115 9.01 -3.86 -7.80
N LEU A 116 10.21 -4.09 -7.27
CA LEU A 116 10.42 -4.54 -5.91
C LEU A 116 11.33 -3.58 -5.16
N VAL A 117 10.81 -2.97 -4.10
CA VAL A 117 11.61 -2.23 -3.13
C VAL A 117 11.96 -3.19 -1.99
N GLY A 118 13.26 -3.39 -1.76
CA GLY A 118 13.76 -4.29 -0.71
C GLY A 118 13.39 -3.84 0.70
N ALA A 119 13.31 -4.79 1.63
CA ALA A 119 13.03 -4.49 3.03
C ALA A 119 14.02 -3.48 3.62
N GLY A 120 13.53 -2.55 4.45
CA GLY A 120 14.34 -1.51 5.09
C GLY A 120 14.93 -0.46 4.16
N SER A 121 14.56 -0.43 2.89
CA SER A 121 15.06 0.57 1.94
C SER A 121 14.46 1.96 2.18
N VAL A 122 15.22 3.01 1.89
CA VAL A 122 14.77 4.41 2.00
C VAL A 122 14.82 5.08 0.63
N VAL A 123 13.63 5.29 0.04
CA VAL A 123 13.46 6.05 -1.20
C VAL A 123 13.27 7.52 -0.85
N THR A 124 14.26 8.33 -1.17
CA THR A 124 14.26 9.76 -0.84
C THR A 124 13.31 10.55 -1.74
N GLU A 125 13.00 11.78 -1.33
CA GLU A 125 12.07 12.68 -2.02
C GLU A 125 12.39 12.84 -3.51
N GLY A 126 11.32 12.86 -4.32
CA GLY A 126 11.38 13.08 -5.77
C GLY A 126 12.09 12.00 -6.58
N LYS A 127 12.59 10.91 -5.95
CA LYS A 127 13.25 9.83 -6.69
C LYS A 127 12.25 9.02 -7.50
N SER A 128 12.63 8.75 -8.77
CA SER A 128 11.82 7.94 -9.68
C SER A 128 12.61 6.74 -10.15
N PHE A 129 11.96 5.59 -10.21
CA PHE A 129 12.52 4.34 -10.70
C PHE A 129 11.65 3.78 -11.82
N PRO A 130 12.24 3.29 -12.91
CA PRO A 130 11.48 2.73 -14.03
C PRO A 130 10.80 1.40 -13.64
N ASP A 131 9.93 0.93 -14.54
CA ASP A 131 9.29 -0.38 -14.43
C ASP A 131 10.30 -1.51 -14.29
N ASN A 132 9.89 -2.60 -13.67
CA ASN A 132 10.67 -3.83 -13.49
C ASN A 132 11.97 -3.62 -12.69
N SER A 133 12.03 -2.67 -11.78
CA SER A 133 13.23 -2.36 -11.00
C SER A 133 13.33 -3.17 -9.71
N LEU A 134 14.51 -3.70 -9.40
CA LEU A 134 14.89 -4.08 -8.04
C LEU A 134 15.60 -2.90 -7.37
N ILE A 135 14.98 -2.37 -6.32
CA ILE A 135 15.37 -1.12 -5.65
C ILE A 135 15.74 -1.44 -4.21
N VAL A 136 16.98 -1.17 -3.79
CA VAL A 136 17.47 -1.51 -2.43
C VAL A 136 18.39 -0.43 -1.87
N GLY A 137 18.49 -0.37 -0.55
CA GLY A 137 19.46 0.46 0.19
C GLY A 137 18.85 1.71 0.83
N ALA A 138 19.66 2.44 1.58
CA ALA A 138 19.34 3.70 2.25
C ALA A 138 20.54 4.67 2.08
N PRO A 139 20.49 5.63 1.12
CA PRO A 139 19.43 5.87 0.15
C PRO A 139 19.32 4.76 -0.90
N ALA A 140 18.07 4.47 -1.34
CA ALA A 140 17.79 3.37 -2.25
C ALA A 140 18.24 3.65 -3.69
N ARG A 141 18.66 2.58 -4.38
CA ARG A 141 19.09 2.60 -5.79
C ARG A 141 18.51 1.40 -6.53
N ALA A 142 18.19 1.55 -7.80
CA ALA A 142 17.90 0.42 -8.68
C ALA A 142 19.21 -0.32 -8.96
N ILE A 143 19.25 -1.62 -8.65
CA ILE A 143 20.44 -2.45 -8.79
C ILE A 143 20.39 -3.44 -9.94
N ARG A 144 19.18 -3.78 -10.40
CA ARG A 144 18.95 -4.60 -11.61
C ARG A 144 17.50 -4.52 -12.07
N THR A 145 17.26 -4.99 -13.27
CA THR A 145 15.91 -5.25 -13.80
C THR A 145 15.42 -6.61 -13.30
N LEU A 146 14.15 -6.70 -12.93
CA LEU A 146 13.48 -7.94 -12.57
C LEU A 146 13.14 -8.74 -13.84
N ASP A 147 13.31 -10.05 -13.77
CA ASP A 147 12.87 -10.98 -14.81
C ASP A 147 11.37 -11.33 -14.66
N GLU A 148 10.82 -12.00 -15.65
CA GLU A 148 9.41 -12.42 -15.66
C GLU A 148 9.03 -13.29 -14.46
N LYS A 149 9.96 -14.13 -13.99
CA LYS A 149 9.75 -15.00 -12.83
C LYS A 149 9.59 -14.18 -11.55
N ALA A 150 10.43 -13.18 -11.34
CA ALA A 150 10.33 -12.27 -10.19
C ALA A 150 9.04 -11.46 -10.24
N VAL A 151 8.65 -10.96 -11.41
CA VAL A 151 7.38 -10.23 -11.62
C VAL A 151 6.16 -11.13 -11.31
N ALA A 152 6.19 -12.40 -11.77
CA ALA A 152 5.12 -13.36 -11.47
C ALA A 152 5.02 -13.68 -9.97
N MET A 153 6.15 -13.72 -9.24
CA MET A 153 6.16 -13.91 -7.79
C MET A 153 5.51 -12.74 -7.03
N ILE A 154 5.71 -11.51 -7.48
CA ILE A 154 5.04 -10.34 -6.88
C ILE A 154 3.52 -10.47 -7.05
N ARG A 155 3.05 -10.80 -8.25
CA ARG A 155 1.63 -11.02 -8.54
C ARG A 155 1.02 -12.12 -7.67
N ALA A 156 1.71 -13.24 -7.52
CA ALA A 156 1.26 -14.32 -6.65
C ALA A 156 1.12 -13.87 -5.19
N GLY A 157 1.95 -12.92 -4.74
CA GLY A 157 1.83 -12.28 -3.42
C GLY A 157 0.50 -11.55 -3.24
N ALA A 158 0.07 -10.77 -4.24
CA ALA A 158 -1.23 -10.09 -4.22
C ALA A 158 -2.40 -11.10 -4.20
N ASP A 159 -2.36 -12.16 -5.03
CA ASP A 159 -3.36 -13.22 -5.05
C ASP A 159 -3.53 -13.89 -3.68
N ILE A 160 -2.42 -14.18 -3.00
CA ILE A 160 -2.42 -14.77 -1.65
C ILE A 160 -3.19 -13.87 -0.68
N TYR A 161 -2.97 -12.54 -0.73
CA TYR A 161 -3.63 -11.62 0.19
C TYR A 161 -5.11 -11.40 -0.13
N VAL A 162 -5.52 -11.44 -1.39
CA VAL A 162 -6.95 -11.46 -1.77
C VAL A 162 -7.65 -12.70 -1.18
N GLN A 163 -7.03 -13.88 -1.28
CA GLN A 163 -7.58 -15.09 -0.67
C GLN A 163 -7.57 -15.03 0.86
N ARG A 164 -6.50 -14.49 1.44
CA ARG A 164 -6.35 -14.32 2.90
C ARG A 164 -7.41 -13.38 3.46
N SER A 165 -7.65 -12.24 2.82
CA SER A 165 -8.69 -11.29 3.26
C SER A 165 -10.08 -11.93 3.28
N ARG A 166 -10.42 -12.73 2.25
CA ARG A 166 -11.68 -13.49 2.18
C ARG A 166 -11.78 -14.55 3.29
N ARG A 167 -10.67 -15.21 3.62
CA ARG A 167 -10.60 -16.17 4.72
C ARG A 167 -10.81 -15.48 6.07
N TYR A 168 -10.13 -14.36 6.30
CA TYR A 168 -10.25 -13.60 7.55
C TYR A 168 -11.66 -13.01 7.73
N ALA A 169 -12.24 -12.46 6.67
CA ALA A 169 -13.61 -11.94 6.71
C ALA A 169 -14.63 -12.99 7.17
N LYS A 170 -14.42 -14.27 6.82
CA LYS A 170 -15.32 -15.37 7.21
C LYS A 170 -14.98 -16.01 8.56
N GLY A 171 -13.69 -16.16 8.86
CA GLY A 171 -13.22 -17.04 9.92
C GLY A 171 -12.65 -16.37 11.17
N LEU A 172 -12.26 -15.09 11.09
CA LEU A 172 -11.69 -14.41 12.26
C LEU A 172 -12.76 -14.19 13.32
N ARG A 173 -12.47 -14.56 14.55
CA ARG A 173 -13.33 -14.36 15.74
C ARG A 173 -12.47 -13.86 16.88
N ARG A 174 -12.97 -12.85 17.58
CA ARG A 174 -12.40 -12.39 18.83
C ARG A 174 -12.75 -13.40 19.94
N THR A 175 -11.78 -13.81 20.74
CA THR A 175 -11.93 -14.82 21.79
C THR A 175 -11.70 -14.28 23.20
N GLY A 176 -11.46 -12.98 23.34
CA GLY A 176 -11.27 -12.31 24.63
C GLY A 176 -11.40 -10.80 24.53
#